data_a3f236d8c8e79ef760dbb271fadac984
#
_entry.id   a3f236d8c8e79ef760dbb271fadac984
#
_cell.length_a   1.000
_cell.length_b   1.000
_cell.length_c   1.000
_cell.angle_alpha   90.00
_cell.angle_beta   90.00
_cell.angle_gamma   90.00
#
_symmetry.space_group_name_H-M   'P 1'
#
loop_
_entity.id
_entity.type
_entity.pdbx_description
1 polymer ?
#
loop_
_entity_poly.entity_id
_entity_poly.type
_entity_poly.pdbx_seq_one_letter_code
_entity_poly.pdbx_strand_id
1 'polypeptide(L)'
;MVIVISCWAFCVLFVAVVVPFTFQHVFKKYQADRIFSMVGVDNPFDDKSDKDTKSPEDEKAKQRKSAQQNYNVKQSKIAIGSGGLIGKGFLKGTQTQGDFVPEQHTDFIFTSVGENFGFLGSTLLMLLYLGLILRIVFIAERQRSTFSRVYAYCVASIFFFHVAVNISVTIGLAPVIGITLPLLSYGGSSLLTFTILLFILIKLDSDRQMVLR
;
A
#
# COMPACT_ATOMS: atom_id res chain seq x y z
N MET A 1 23.76 4.33 -31.14
CA MET A 1 22.91 3.15 -31.36
C MET A 1 23.41 1.92 -30.63
N VAL A 2 24.68 1.52 -30.75
CA VAL A 2 25.24 0.34 -30.06
C VAL A 2 25.11 0.39 -28.53
N ILE A 3 25.37 1.55 -27.91
CA ILE A 3 25.25 1.76 -26.45
C ILE A 3 23.82 1.57 -25.96
N VAL A 4 22.83 2.07 -26.70
CA VAL A 4 21.41 1.93 -26.32
C VAL A 4 20.96 0.48 -26.42
N ILE A 5 21.38 -0.23 -27.48
CA ILE A 5 21.07 -1.66 -27.67
C ILE A 5 21.75 -2.50 -26.59
N SER A 6 23.02 -2.19 -26.26
CA SER A 6 23.76 -2.86 -25.18
C SER A 6 23.11 -2.64 -23.81
N CYS A 7 22.67 -1.40 -23.51
CA CYS A 7 21.97 -1.09 -22.28
C CYS A 7 20.61 -1.83 -22.20
N TRP A 8 19.89 -1.88 -23.30
CA TRP A 8 18.61 -2.59 -23.38
C TRP A 8 18.79 -4.10 -23.22
N ALA A 9 19.79 -4.69 -23.90
CA ALA A 9 20.13 -6.10 -23.75
C ALA A 9 20.55 -6.45 -22.32
N PHE A 10 21.34 -5.56 -21.67
CA PHE A 10 21.72 -5.71 -20.27
C PHE A 10 20.50 -5.66 -19.34
N CYS A 11 19.57 -4.73 -19.52
CA CYS A 11 18.36 -4.66 -18.74
C CYS A 11 17.48 -5.91 -18.90
N VAL A 12 17.32 -6.41 -20.13
CA VAL A 12 16.56 -7.64 -20.41
C VAL A 12 17.23 -8.86 -19.75
N LEU A 13 18.55 -8.99 -19.89
CA LEU A 13 19.32 -10.06 -19.26
C LEU A 13 19.26 -9.98 -17.74
N PHE A 14 19.37 -8.77 -17.18
CA PHE A 14 19.26 -8.52 -15.74
C PHE A 14 17.89 -8.95 -15.22
N VAL A 15 16.81 -8.54 -15.88
CA VAL A 15 15.46 -8.97 -15.51
C VAL A 15 15.31 -10.49 -15.65
N ALA A 16 15.78 -11.09 -16.75
CA ALA A 16 15.66 -12.53 -16.99
C ALA A 16 16.41 -13.39 -15.99
N VAL A 17 17.50 -12.89 -15.41
CA VAL A 17 18.33 -13.62 -14.41
C VAL A 17 17.92 -13.25 -12.98
N VAL A 18 17.80 -11.96 -12.68
CA VAL A 18 17.57 -11.49 -11.30
C VAL A 18 16.14 -11.77 -10.84
N VAL A 19 15.15 -11.65 -11.72
CA VAL A 19 13.76 -11.90 -11.33
C VAL A 19 13.57 -13.36 -10.90
N PRO A 20 13.87 -14.40 -11.72
CA PRO A 20 13.68 -15.77 -11.28
C PRO A 20 14.58 -16.15 -10.08
N PHE A 21 15.82 -15.66 -10.03
CA PHE A 21 16.69 -15.89 -8.89
C PHE A 21 16.09 -15.31 -7.59
N THR A 22 15.54 -14.10 -7.65
CA THR A 22 14.89 -13.43 -6.50
C THR A 22 13.64 -14.18 -6.07
N PHE A 23 12.83 -14.64 -7.02
CA PHE A 23 11.63 -15.42 -6.72
C PHE A 23 11.95 -16.79 -6.09
N GLN A 24 13.05 -17.42 -6.47
CA GLN A 24 13.43 -18.73 -5.94
C GLN A 24 14.14 -18.65 -4.57
N HIS A 25 14.98 -17.62 -4.35
CA HIS A 25 15.87 -17.59 -3.19
C HIS A 25 15.53 -16.50 -2.15
N VAL A 26 14.91 -15.39 -2.55
CA VAL A 26 14.67 -14.24 -1.67
C VAL A 26 13.21 -14.19 -1.20
N PHE A 27 12.26 -14.42 -2.10
CA PHE A 27 10.86 -14.39 -1.73
C PHE A 27 10.43 -15.69 -1.04
N LYS A 28 9.75 -15.55 0.10
CA LYS A 28 9.04 -16.68 0.70
C LYS A 28 7.90 -17.12 -0.23
N LYS A 29 7.66 -18.42 -0.33
CA LYS A 29 6.63 -19.01 -1.21
C LYS A 29 5.29 -18.26 -1.17
N TYR A 30 4.81 -17.89 0.03
CA TYR A 30 3.53 -17.18 0.17
C TYR A 30 3.52 -15.77 -0.46
N GLN A 31 4.67 -15.12 -0.60
CA GLN A 31 4.80 -13.80 -1.25
C GLN A 31 4.75 -13.94 -2.77
N ALA A 32 5.45 -14.94 -3.30
CA ALA A 32 5.40 -15.28 -4.72
C ALA A 32 3.96 -15.65 -5.13
N ASP A 33 3.30 -16.52 -4.37
CA ASP A 33 1.91 -16.92 -4.64
C ASP A 33 0.92 -15.73 -4.67
N ARG A 34 1.13 -14.71 -3.82
CA ARG A 34 0.30 -13.50 -3.84
C ARG A 34 0.48 -12.69 -5.12
N ILE A 35 1.72 -12.58 -5.61
CA ILE A 35 2.03 -11.84 -6.84
C ILE A 35 1.43 -12.58 -8.05
N PHE A 36 1.62 -13.90 -8.13
CA PHE A 36 1.09 -14.70 -9.23
C PHE A 36 -0.45 -14.77 -9.23
N SER A 37 -1.07 -14.86 -8.05
CA SER A 37 -2.54 -14.84 -7.94
C SER A 37 -3.14 -13.50 -8.37
N MET A 38 -2.43 -12.39 -8.22
CA MET A 38 -2.85 -11.08 -8.68
C MET A 38 -2.85 -10.98 -10.22
N VAL A 39 -1.89 -11.63 -10.88
CA VAL A 39 -1.79 -11.68 -12.35
C VAL A 39 -2.71 -12.74 -12.93
N GLY A 40 -3.33 -13.60 -12.09
CA GLY A 40 -4.22 -14.69 -12.52
C GLY A 40 -3.47 -15.86 -13.17
N VAL A 41 -2.17 -15.98 -12.89
CA VAL A 41 -1.29 -17.05 -13.40
C VAL A 41 -0.87 -17.94 -12.24
N ASP A 42 -0.86 -19.25 -12.46
CA ASP A 42 -0.32 -20.20 -11.48
C ASP A 42 1.19 -19.97 -11.28
N ASN A 43 1.66 -20.10 -10.04
CA ASN A 43 3.07 -19.89 -9.73
C ASN A 43 3.94 -20.97 -10.42
N PRO A 44 4.75 -20.64 -11.44
CA PRO A 44 5.57 -21.61 -12.14
C PRO A 44 6.74 -22.15 -11.29
N PHE A 45 7.02 -21.53 -10.14
CA PHE A 45 8.08 -21.91 -9.20
C PHE A 45 7.55 -22.73 -8.01
N ASP A 46 6.27 -23.15 -8.03
CA ASP A 46 5.70 -24.02 -7.01
C ASP A 46 6.18 -25.46 -7.27
N ASP A 47 7.13 -25.90 -6.44
CA ASP A 47 7.73 -27.21 -6.57
C ASP A 47 6.68 -28.28 -6.24
N LYS A 48 6.40 -29.16 -7.18
CA LYS A 48 5.41 -30.24 -7.05
C LYS A 48 5.73 -31.21 -5.91
N SER A 49 6.96 -31.21 -5.42
CA SER A 49 7.42 -32.07 -4.33
C SER A 49 6.85 -31.70 -2.96
N ASP A 50 6.38 -30.46 -2.75
CA ASP A 50 5.79 -30.03 -1.46
C ASP A 50 4.28 -30.32 -1.35
N LYS A 51 3.65 -30.86 -2.39
CA LYS A 51 2.22 -31.23 -2.32
C LYS A 51 1.98 -32.48 -1.47
N ASP A 52 2.98 -33.32 -1.34
CA ASP A 52 2.85 -34.59 -0.61
C ASP A 52 2.99 -34.45 0.92
N THR A 53 3.41 -33.26 1.41
CA THR A 53 3.66 -33.04 2.86
C THR A 53 2.64 -32.08 3.51
N LYS A 54 1.76 -31.42 2.74
CA LYS A 54 0.74 -30.53 3.29
C LYS A 54 -0.54 -31.31 3.56
N SER A 55 -1.09 -31.16 4.77
CA SER A 55 -2.39 -31.74 5.10
C SER A 55 -3.47 -31.15 4.15
N PRO A 56 -4.47 -31.92 3.72
CA PRO A 56 -5.57 -31.40 2.88
C PRO A 56 -6.31 -30.21 3.51
N GLU A 57 -6.17 -30.03 4.82
CA GLU A 57 -6.75 -28.92 5.59
C GLU A 57 -5.99 -27.62 5.37
N ASP A 58 -4.65 -27.67 5.27
CA ASP A 58 -3.81 -26.48 5.04
C ASP A 58 -4.01 -25.92 3.62
N GLU A 59 -4.18 -26.78 2.62
CA GLU A 59 -4.49 -26.35 1.25
C GLU A 59 -5.87 -25.71 1.16
N LYS A 60 -6.87 -26.30 1.80
CA LYS A 60 -8.22 -25.74 1.87
C LYS A 60 -8.24 -24.40 2.61
N ALA A 61 -7.46 -24.26 3.69
CA ALA A 61 -7.33 -23.00 4.43
C ALA A 61 -6.66 -21.90 3.57
N LYS A 62 -5.63 -22.26 2.78
CA LYS A 62 -4.95 -21.33 1.86
C LYS A 62 -5.89 -20.89 0.72
N GLN A 63 -6.62 -21.82 0.12
CA GLN A 63 -7.60 -21.50 -0.91
C GLN A 63 -8.74 -20.62 -0.40
N ARG A 64 -9.25 -20.87 0.81
CA ARG A 64 -10.27 -20.02 1.43
C ARG A 64 -9.76 -18.60 1.67
N LYS A 65 -8.51 -18.43 2.17
CA LYS A 65 -7.92 -17.10 2.38
C LYS A 65 -7.72 -16.34 1.08
N SER A 66 -7.24 -16.98 0.03
CA SER A 66 -7.06 -16.32 -1.27
C SER A 66 -8.42 -15.97 -1.93
N ALA A 67 -9.41 -16.85 -1.84
CA ALA A 67 -10.76 -16.56 -2.29
C ALA A 67 -11.39 -15.38 -1.53
N GLN A 68 -11.20 -15.31 -0.20
CA GLN A 68 -11.66 -14.21 0.63
C GLN A 68 -10.99 -12.87 0.25
N GLN A 69 -9.68 -12.87 0.02
CA GLN A 69 -8.95 -11.67 -0.41
C GLN A 69 -9.43 -11.17 -1.78
N ASN A 70 -9.61 -12.08 -2.72
CA ASN A 70 -10.14 -11.73 -4.05
C ASN A 70 -11.58 -11.19 -3.96
N TYR A 71 -12.41 -11.76 -3.08
CA TYR A 71 -13.74 -11.25 -2.79
C TYR A 71 -13.69 -9.82 -2.25
N ASN A 72 -12.84 -9.54 -1.25
CA ASN A 72 -12.70 -8.22 -0.64
C ASN A 72 -12.30 -7.16 -1.66
N VAL A 73 -11.30 -7.45 -2.51
CA VAL A 73 -10.87 -6.53 -3.57
C VAL A 73 -11.97 -6.31 -4.61
N LYS A 74 -12.71 -7.36 -4.98
CA LYS A 74 -13.84 -7.24 -5.91
C LYS A 74 -14.94 -6.35 -5.34
N GLN A 75 -15.31 -6.55 -4.09
CA GLN A 75 -16.32 -5.72 -3.41
C GLN A 75 -15.85 -4.27 -3.24
N SER A 76 -14.56 -4.06 -2.92
CA SER A 76 -13.96 -2.73 -2.86
C SER A 76 -14.08 -1.98 -4.20
N LYS A 77 -13.77 -2.63 -5.33
CA LYS A 77 -13.93 -2.04 -6.67
C LYS A 77 -15.38 -1.69 -6.99
N ILE A 78 -16.33 -2.57 -6.63
CA ILE A 78 -17.76 -2.32 -6.83
C ILE A 78 -18.21 -1.11 -6.00
N ALA A 79 -17.80 -1.04 -4.74
CA ALA A 79 -18.16 0.06 -3.86
C ALA A 79 -17.62 1.41 -4.37
N ILE A 80 -16.29 1.49 -4.70
CA ILE A 80 -15.68 2.69 -5.26
C ILE A 80 -16.40 3.11 -6.56
N GLY A 81 -16.64 2.14 -7.48
CA GLY A 81 -17.32 2.40 -8.75
C GLY A 81 -18.76 2.90 -8.55
N SER A 82 -19.46 2.40 -7.52
CA SER A 82 -20.83 2.83 -7.20
C SER A 82 -20.94 4.26 -6.68
N GLY A 83 -19.84 4.85 -6.19
CA GLY A 83 -19.77 6.23 -5.74
C GLY A 83 -19.85 7.26 -6.88
N GLY A 84 -19.48 6.92 -8.11
CA GLY A 84 -19.50 7.84 -9.25
C GLY A 84 -18.63 9.09 -9.02
N LEU A 85 -19.05 10.24 -9.57
CA LEU A 85 -18.27 11.48 -9.47
C LEU A 85 -18.43 12.19 -8.11
N ILE A 86 -19.63 12.26 -7.56
CA ILE A 86 -19.95 13.08 -6.37
C ILE A 86 -20.09 12.21 -5.11
N GLY A 87 -20.25 10.90 -5.27
CA GLY A 87 -20.54 9.98 -4.17
C GLY A 87 -22.03 9.86 -3.85
N LYS A 88 -22.37 8.87 -3.02
CA LYS A 88 -23.73 8.64 -2.52
C LYS A 88 -24.15 9.57 -1.38
N GLY A 89 -23.19 10.28 -0.81
CA GLY A 89 -23.36 11.13 0.37
C GLY A 89 -22.84 10.46 1.65
N PHE A 90 -22.53 11.30 2.64
CA PHE A 90 -21.99 10.86 3.92
C PHE A 90 -22.94 9.85 4.60
N LEU A 91 -22.42 8.71 4.99
CA LEU A 91 -23.18 7.60 5.60
C LEU A 91 -24.36 7.05 4.78
N LYS A 92 -24.36 7.24 3.44
CA LYS A 92 -25.39 6.66 2.54
C LYS A 92 -24.83 5.59 1.60
N GLY A 93 -23.60 5.14 1.83
CA GLY A 93 -22.96 4.07 1.07
C GLY A 93 -23.64 2.74 1.32
N THR A 94 -24.26 2.17 0.32
CA THR A 94 -25.01 0.90 0.44
C THR A 94 -24.09 -0.30 0.65
N GLN A 95 -22.89 -0.27 0.07
CA GLN A 95 -21.90 -1.35 0.21
C GLN A 95 -21.19 -1.29 1.56
N THR A 96 -20.88 -0.07 2.01
CA THR A 96 -20.22 0.15 3.31
C THR A 96 -21.19 -0.06 4.49
N GLN A 97 -22.47 0.34 4.37
CA GLN A 97 -23.46 0.09 5.43
C GLN A 97 -23.90 -1.37 5.51
N GLY A 98 -23.89 -2.07 4.39
CA GLY A 98 -24.25 -3.49 4.33
C GLY A 98 -23.13 -4.44 4.76
N ASP A 99 -21.97 -3.93 5.22
CA ASP A 99 -20.77 -4.71 5.60
C ASP A 99 -20.33 -5.70 4.51
N PHE A 100 -20.60 -5.39 3.22
CA PHE A 100 -20.18 -6.24 2.11
C PHE A 100 -18.68 -6.24 1.87
N VAL A 101 -17.96 -5.23 2.38
CA VAL A 101 -16.51 -5.14 2.33
C VAL A 101 -15.94 -5.46 3.71
N PRO A 102 -15.43 -6.67 3.96
CA PRO A 102 -14.75 -7.00 5.21
C PRO A 102 -13.55 -6.06 5.42
N GLU A 103 -13.22 -5.76 6.68
CA GLU A 103 -12.08 -4.90 7.07
C GLU A 103 -12.13 -3.47 6.45
N GLN A 104 -13.34 -2.97 6.17
CA GLN A 104 -13.55 -1.63 5.59
C GLN A 104 -13.06 -0.49 6.49
N HIS A 105 -12.95 -0.70 7.80
CA HIS A 105 -12.51 0.32 8.76
C HIS A 105 -10.99 0.40 8.89
N THR A 106 -10.27 -0.64 8.49
CA THR A 106 -8.81 -0.76 8.61
C THR A 106 -8.13 -0.64 7.25
N ASP A 107 -8.04 -1.73 6.52
CA ASP A 107 -7.24 -1.85 5.30
C ASP A 107 -7.94 -1.28 4.07
N PHE A 108 -9.28 -1.33 4.06
CA PHE A 108 -10.11 -0.89 2.94
C PHE A 108 -10.85 0.43 3.22
N ILE A 109 -10.31 1.28 4.11
CA ILE A 109 -10.97 2.55 4.46
C ILE A 109 -11.17 3.48 3.25
N PHE A 110 -10.24 3.47 2.29
CA PHE A 110 -10.36 4.24 1.07
C PHE A 110 -11.59 3.86 0.24
N THR A 111 -12.07 2.62 0.35
CA THR A 111 -13.32 2.17 -0.27
C THR A 111 -14.53 2.96 0.24
N SER A 112 -14.61 3.16 1.58
CA SER A 112 -15.66 3.95 2.19
C SER A 112 -15.63 5.41 1.75
N VAL A 113 -14.43 5.97 1.59
CA VAL A 113 -14.27 7.33 1.03
C VAL A 113 -14.76 7.37 -0.41
N GLY A 114 -14.37 6.41 -1.24
CA GLY A 114 -14.75 6.32 -2.65
C GLY A 114 -16.26 6.17 -2.85
N GLU A 115 -16.94 5.37 -2.02
CA GLU A 115 -18.40 5.21 -2.11
C GLU A 115 -19.16 6.44 -1.62
N ASN A 116 -18.76 7.02 -0.48
CA ASN A 116 -19.52 8.13 0.15
C ASN A 116 -19.27 9.47 -0.54
N PHE A 117 -18.04 9.76 -0.94
CA PHE A 117 -17.62 11.05 -1.50
C PHE A 117 -17.29 11.00 -3.00
N GLY A 118 -17.30 9.82 -3.60
CA GLY A 118 -17.04 9.62 -5.02
C GLY A 118 -15.64 9.98 -5.47
N PHE A 119 -15.50 10.21 -6.76
CA PHE A 119 -14.21 10.55 -7.38
C PHE A 119 -13.65 11.88 -6.85
N LEU A 120 -14.50 12.92 -6.70
CA LEU A 120 -14.06 14.23 -6.19
C LEU A 120 -13.51 14.15 -4.77
N GLY A 121 -14.21 13.47 -3.86
CA GLY A 121 -13.74 13.30 -2.49
C GLY A 121 -12.47 12.45 -2.39
N SER A 122 -12.37 11.38 -3.17
CA SER A 122 -11.18 10.55 -3.23
C SER A 122 -9.97 11.33 -3.76
N THR A 123 -10.16 12.13 -4.80
CA THR A 123 -9.11 13.00 -5.36
C THR A 123 -8.68 14.06 -4.35
N LEU A 124 -9.63 14.70 -3.67
CA LEU A 124 -9.32 15.68 -2.61
C LEU A 124 -8.49 15.05 -1.50
N LEU A 125 -8.87 13.85 -1.04
CA LEU A 125 -8.10 13.12 -0.02
C LEU A 125 -6.68 12.81 -0.49
N MET A 126 -6.50 12.36 -1.74
CA MET A 126 -5.18 12.11 -2.31
C MET A 126 -4.34 13.40 -2.39
N LEU A 127 -4.94 14.52 -2.76
CA LEU A 127 -4.26 15.83 -2.79
C LEU A 127 -3.85 16.29 -1.39
N LEU A 128 -4.65 16.02 -0.36
CA LEU A 128 -4.29 16.30 1.04
C LEU A 128 -3.08 15.49 1.48
N TYR A 129 -3.03 14.18 1.17
CA TYR A 129 -1.85 13.36 1.46
C TYR A 129 -0.61 13.81 0.67
N LEU A 130 -0.78 14.14 -0.61
CA LEU A 130 0.30 14.69 -1.41
C LEU A 130 0.83 16.00 -0.79
N GLY A 131 -0.07 16.90 -0.39
CA GLY A 131 0.29 18.14 0.28
C GLY A 131 1.04 17.91 1.60
N LEU A 132 0.59 16.92 2.40
CA LEU A 132 1.27 16.53 3.63
C LEU A 132 2.69 16.03 3.35
N ILE A 133 2.85 15.10 2.39
CA ILE A 133 4.16 14.54 2.02
C ILE A 133 5.07 15.62 1.49
N LEU A 134 4.60 16.49 0.59
CA LEU A 134 5.37 17.63 0.09
C LEU A 134 5.78 18.57 1.21
N ARG A 135 4.88 18.83 2.18
CA ARG A 135 5.21 19.67 3.35
C ARG A 135 6.33 19.06 4.19
N ILE A 136 6.31 17.74 4.40
CA ILE A 136 7.39 17.04 5.12
C ILE A 136 8.71 17.15 4.34
N VAL A 137 8.68 16.99 3.02
CA VAL A 137 9.86 17.15 2.15
C VAL A 137 10.41 18.58 2.22
N PHE A 138 9.56 19.61 2.18
CA PHE A 138 9.99 21.00 2.36
C PHE A 138 10.62 21.25 3.75
N ILE A 139 10.08 20.61 4.79
CA ILE A 139 10.71 20.64 6.12
C ILE A 139 12.09 19.98 6.08
N ALA A 140 12.24 18.84 5.41
CA ALA A 140 13.50 18.13 5.26
C ALA A 140 14.59 19.00 4.59
N GLU A 141 14.24 19.65 3.47
CA GLU A 141 15.19 20.49 2.70
C GLU A 141 15.73 21.67 3.53
N ARG A 142 14.93 22.23 4.38
CA ARG A 142 15.35 23.38 5.19
C ARG A 142 16.10 23.01 6.48
N GLN A 143 16.25 21.70 6.81
CA GLN A 143 17.00 21.27 7.99
C GLN A 143 18.50 21.49 7.82
N ARG A 144 19.15 22.01 8.85
CA ARG A 144 20.63 22.22 8.89
C ARG A 144 21.36 20.95 9.30
N SER A 145 20.80 20.19 10.27
CA SER A 145 21.37 18.94 10.74
C SER A 145 21.12 17.83 9.74
N THR A 146 22.18 17.09 9.38
CA THR A 146 22.08 15.90 8.52
C THR A 146 21.13 14.85 9.12
N PHE A 147 21.19 14.64 10.45
CA PHE A 147 20.30 13.72 11.15
C PHE A 147 18.82 14.10 10.97
N SER A 148 18.47 15.38 11.25
CA SER A 148 17.08 15.85 11.14
C SER A 148 16.57 15.77 9.70
N ARG A 149 17.43 16.04 8.72
CA ARG A 149 17.12 15.94 7.29
C ARG A 149 16.81 14.50 6.91
N VAL A 150 17.68 13.56 7.25
CA VAL A 150 17.48 12.13 6.94
C VAL A 150 16.21 11.61 7.63
N TYR A 151 15.99 11.96 8.90
CA TYR A 151 14.78 11.59 9.62
C TYR A 151 13.50 12.06 8.89
N ALA A 152 13.48 13.32 8.46
CA ALA A 152 12.34 13.89 7.75
C ALA A 152 12.05 13.16 6.43
N TYR A 153 13.10 12.83 5.65
CA TYR A 153 12.92 12.01 4.42
C TYR A 153 12.43 10.60 4.71
N CYS A 154 12.92 9.96 5.78
CA CYS A 154 12.41 8.65 6.19
C CYS A 154 10.91 8.71 6.53
N VAL A 155 10.48 9.73 7.28
CA VAL A 155 9.06 9.94 7.60
C VAL A 155 8.24 10.15 6.34
N ALA A 156 8.70 11.02 5.41
CA ALA A 156 8.02 11.23 4.12
C ALA A 156 7.87 9.92 3.32
N SER A 157 8.92 9.12 3.26
CA SER A 157 8.92 7.83 2.56
C SER A 157 7.95 6.83 3.18
N ILE A 158 7.88 6.76 4.52
CA ILE A 158 6.94 5.89 5.23
C ILE A 158 5.50 6.30 4.91
N PHE A 159 5.15 7.59 4.99
CA PHE A 159 3.83 8.09 4.64
C PHE A 159 3.47 7.79 3.19
N PHE A 160 4.38 8.09 2.27
CA PHE A 160 4.17 7.83 0.84
C PHE A 160 3.90 6.35 0.58
N PHE A 161 4.72 5.46 1.14
CA PHE A 161 4.59 4.03 0.93
C PHE A 161 3.25 3.49 1.48
N HIS A 162 2.85 3.89 2.69
CA HIS A 162 1.57 3.48 3.28
C HIS A 162 0.38 3.94 2.43
N VAL A 163 0.37 5.20 2.00
CA VAL A 163 -0.70 5.75 1.16
C VAL A 163 -0.75 5.04 -0.19
N ALA A 164 0.41 4.92 -0.87
CA ALA A 164 0.49 4.31 -2.19
C ALA A 164 0.05 2.84 -2.17
N VAL A 165 0.51 2.06 -1.19
CA VAL A 165 0.16 0.63 -1.09
C VAL A 165 -1.31 0.46 -0.71
N ASN A 166 -1.84 1.21 0.26
CA ASN A 166 -3.24 1.10 0.67
C ASN A 166 -4.20 1.39 -0.50
N ILE A 167 -3.96 2.48 -1.24
CA ILE A 167 -4.76 2.83 -2.43
C ILE A 167 -4.61 1.76 -3.52
N SER A 168 -3.39 1.29 -3.78
CA SER A 168 -3.14 0.24 -4.78
C SER A 168 -3.87 -1.06 -4.45
N VAL A 169 -3.93 -1.46 -3.18
CA VAL A 169 -4.67 -2.63 -2.72
C VAL A 169 -6.17 -2.45 -2.93
N THR A 170 -6.74 -1.30 -2.56
CA THR A 170 -8.19 -1.04 -2.69
C THR A 170 -8.66 -1.00 -4.14
N ILE A 171 -7.82 -0.51 -5.06
CA ILE A 171 -8.07 -0.53 -6.50
C ILE A 171 -7.75 -1.90 -7.11
N GLY A 172 -7.03 -2.76 -6.37
CA GLY A 172 -6.62 -4.10 -6.83
C GLY A 172 -5.44 -4.08 -7.79
N LEU A 173 -4.55 -3.10 -7.66
CA LEU A 173 -3.25 -3.03 -8.33
C LEU A 173 -2.14 -3.71 -7.52
N ALA A 174 -2.35 -3.92 -6.22
CA ALA A 174 -1.42 -4.59 -5.34
C ALA A 174 -2.13 -5.72 -4.57
N PRO A 175 -1.39 -6.78 -4.17
CA PRO A 175 -1.96 -7.83 -3.33
C PRO A 175 -2.33 -7.30 -1.94
N VAL A 176 -3.36 -7.88 -1.32
CA VAL A 176 -3.80 -7.50 0.03
C VAL A 176 -2.71 -7.84 1.05
N ILE A 177 -2.13 -6.83 1.68
CA ILE A 177 -1.02 -6.98 2.65
C ILE A 177 -1.45 -6.61 4.06
N GLY A 178 -2.56 -5.87 4.21
CA GLY A 178 -3.01 -5.39 5.52
C GLY A 178 -2.23 -4.15 5.98
N ILE A 179 -2.14 -3.14 5.14
CA ILE A 179 -1.47 -1.86 5.45
C ILE A 179 -2.51 -0.78 5.62
N THR A 180 -2.50 -0.15 6.79
CA THR A 180 -3.46 0.92 7.14
C THR A 180 -3.12 2.24 6.45
N LEU A 181 -4.15 3.03 6.15
CA LEU A 181 -3.99 4.39 5.66
C LEU A 181 -3.64 5.34 6.84
N PRO A 182 -2.50 6.07 6.80
CA PRO A 182 -2.06 6.91 7.91
C PRO A 182 -3.11 7.91 8.34
N LEU A 183 -3.33 8.05 9.65
CA LEU A 183 -4.24 9.02 10.28
C LEU A 183 -5.74 8.86 9.95
N LEU A 184 -6.12 7.99 9.02
CA LEU A 184 -7.51 7.79 8.62
C LEU A 184 -8.05 6.42 9.01
N SER A 185 -7.25 5.34 8.85
CA SER A 185 -7.66 3.98 9.20
C SER A 185 -7.87 3.83 10.70
N TYR A 186 -8.88 3.06 11.06
CA TYR A 186 -9.11 2.66 12.43
C TYR A 186 -7.97 1.75 12.91
N GLY A 187 -7.26 2.18 13.97
CA GLY A 187 -6.17 1.42 14.59
C GLY A 187 -5.40 2.29 15.57
N GLY A 188 -5.55 2.01 16.87
CA GLY A 188 -4.92 2.82 17.92
C GLY A 188 -3.39 2.84 17.83
N SER A 189 -2.76 1.69 17.55
CA SER A 189 -1.30 1.58 17.40
C SER A 189 -0.80 2.32 16.15
N SER A 190 -1.50 2.22 15.04
CA SER A 190 -1.17 2.90 13.79
C SER A 190 -1.27 4.42 13.97
N LEU A 191 -2.35 4.92 14.56
CA LEU A 191 -2.54 6.34 14.83
C LEU A 191 -1.43 6.88 15.74
N LEU A 192 -1.11 6.18 16.83
CA LEU A 192 -0.02 6.58 17.74
C LEU A 192 1.32 6.65 17.02
N THR A 193 1.65 5.65 16.22
CA THR A 193 2.92 5.60 15.49
C THR A 193 3.08 6.79 14.53
N PHE A 194 2.08 7.04 13.69
CA PHE A 194 2.14 8.16 12.74
C PHE A 194 2.14 9.51 13.44
N THR A 195 1.39 9.64 14.54
CA THR A 195 1.37 10.85 15.35
C THR A 195 2.74 11.11 15.98
N ILE A 196 3.35 10.11 16.61
CA ILE A 196 4.70 10.24 17.21
C ILE A 196 5.73 10.64 16.14
N LEU A 197 5.72 9.99 14.97
CA LEU A 197 6.63 10.33 13.88
C LEU A 197 6.52 11.80 13.45
N LEU A 198 5.29 12.32 13.33
CA LEU A 198 5.05 13.72 12.98
C LEU A 198 5.45 14.68 14.10
N PHE A 199 5.16 14.36 15.36
CA PHE A 199 5.52 15.23 16.48
C PHE A 199 7.03 15.33 16.68
N ILE A 200 7.79 14.23 16.52
CA ILE A 200 9.25 14.27 16.52
C ILE A 200 9.76 15.16 15.38
N LEU A 201 9.17 15.04 14.17
CA LEU A 201 9.53 15.89 13.03
C LEU A 201 9.32 17.37 13.34
N ILE A 202 8.14 17.72 13.89
CA ILE A 202 7.81 19.11 14.26
C ILE A 202 8.78 19.62 15.34
N LYS A 203 9.13 18.78 16.31
CA LYS A 203 10.09 19.14 17.35
C LYS A 203 11.47 19.42 16.76
N LEU A 204 11.96 18.56 15.86
CA LEU A 204 13.24 18.77 15.18
C LEU A 204 13.25 20.05 14.32
N ASP A 205 12.12 20.39 13.69
CA ASP A 205 12.00 21.63 12.92
C ASP A 205 11.98 22.88 13.82
N SER A 206 11.37 22.80 15.00
CA SER A 206 11.38 23.87 16.00
C SER A 206 12.80 24.12 16.56
N ASP A 207 13.51 23.05 16.90
CA ASP A 207 14.87 23.16 17.49
C ASP A 207 15.90 23.72 16.49
N ARG A 208 15.64 23.65 15.18
CA ARG A 208 16.45 24.27 14.14
C ARG A 208 16.69 25.77 14.38
N GLN A 209 15.71 26.47 14.94
CA GLN A 209 15.76 27.90 15.18
C GLN A 209 16.57 28.24 16.45
N MET A 210 16.66 27.31 17.40
CA MET A 210 17.39 27.57 18.67
C MET A 210 18.91 27.49 18.53
N VAL A 211 19.46 26.82 17.54
CA VAL A 211 20.92 26.71 17.29
C VAL A 211 21.54 28.01 16.76
N LEU A 212 20.75 29.07 16.61
CA LEU A 212 21.17 30.39 16.13
C LEU A 212 21.38 31.47 17.23
N ARG A 213 21.31 31.08 18.50
CA ARG A 213 21.62 32.00 19.62
C ARG A 213 22.93 31.65 20.29
#